data_c218ae521a25f076f912b2d255f4a7cf
#
_entry.id   c218ae521a25f076f912b2d255f4a7cf
#
_cell.length_a   1.000
_cell.length_b   1.000
_cell.length_c   1.000
_cell.angle_alpha   90.00
_cell.angle_beta   90.00
_cell.angle_gamma   90.00
#
_symmetry.space_group_name_H-M   'P 1'
#
loop_
_entity.id
_entity.type
_entity.pdbx_description
1 polymer ?
#
loop_
_entity_poly.entity_id
_entity_poly.type
_entity_poly.pdbx_seq_one_letter_code
_entity_poly.pdbx_strand_id
1 'polypeptide(L)'
;MMLIYQHIDVYAARPVTLRTLMTRLALTLSLFSCVATASAAATATSPIVLHAAHLLEIASGHTLSPGEVLIDGETITAVGTSVPHPAGATVIDLGGATLLPGLIDVHVHLFLHPGAAEDLQTVEESVPQRTLSAILAARADVLAGFTAERDMGTEGAGSADTAVRNAIDQGLFLGPRLRISGNAIDILGGHEDANRFNPDEHLLSNADRANDSGELVATIREQRKEGADFVKIYETGKDAFRDGKLASPYQYTAAQLAAAVAEAARVGGTVAVHAQGEPGTLYAAEAGVASIDHATQLSDATMKIMKEKNIPAVPTFTVFEHFAAEPGPKAARERQILDYKIAEFKKQLAAGIPFAVGSDVGPFPHGTQARELELMVEYGMKPLAVLQADLLNGARLMGMSGQIGELKPGYYADIIAVPASPLDDITAVERVSFVMKGGVVVKGPSAN
;
A
#
# COMPACT_ATOMS: atom_id res chain seq x y z
N MET A 1 -17.30 -9.29 65.29
CA MET A 1 -18.45 -10.00 65.92
C MET A 1 -19.67 -9.77 65.04
N MET A 2 -20.18 -10.79 64.50
CA MET A 2 -21.45 -11.09 63.82
C MET A 2 -21.27 -11.63 62.41
N LEU A 3 -21.28 -12.97 62.32
CA LEU A 3 -21.45 -13.76 61.09
C LEU A 3 -22.92 -13.63 60.63
N ILE A 4 -23.11 -13.50 59.32
CA ILE A 4 -24.41 -13.78 58.69
C ILE A 4 -24.19 -14.90 57.69
N TYR A 5 -24.70 -16.10 58.05
CA TYR A 5 -24.90 -17.25 57.18
C TYR A 5 -26.12 -16.99 56.28
N GLN A 6 -25.97 -17.08 54.94
CA GLN A 6 -27.13 -17.25 54.05
C GLN A 6 -27.21 -18.68 53.55
N HIS A 7 -28.41 -19.25 53.73
CA HIS A 7 -28.82 -20.57 53.33
C HIS A 7 -28.76 -20.77 51.80
N ILE A 8 -28.18 -21.88 51.38
CA ILE A 8 -28.28 -22.35 50.00
C ILE A 8 -29.39 -23.44 50.00
N ASP A 9 -30.52 -23.14 49.35
CA ASP A 9 -31.56 -24.12 49.08
C ASP A 9 -31.18 -25.06 47.95
N VAL A 10 -31.03 -26.33 48.25
CA VAL A 10 -30.77 -27.41 47.31
C VAL A 10 -32.08 -27.86 46.68
N TYR A 11 -32.37 -27.49 45.46
CA TYR A 11 -33.49 -28.03 44.69
C TYR A 11 -33.17 -29.49 44.25
N ALA A 12 -33.92 -30.43 44.79
CA ALA A 12 -33.86 -31.86 44.40
C ALA A 12 -34.38 -32.06 42.98
N ALA A 13 -33.51 -32.58 42.10
CA ALA A 13 -33.87 -32.98 40.75
C ALA A 13 -34.71 -34.24 40.75
N ARG A 14 -35.89 -34.21 40.14
CA ARG A 14 -36.73 -35.41 39.91
C ARG A 14 -36.14 -36.24 38.76
N PRO A 15 -36.12 -37.58 38.85
CA PRO A 15 -35.58 -38.45 37.76
C PRO A 15 -36.51 -38.40 36.54
N VAL A 16 -35.96 -38.01 35.38
CA VAL A 16 -36.63 -38.10 34.07
C VAL A 16 -36.42 -39.52 33.54
N THR A 17 -37.50 -40.28 33.30
CA THR A 17 -37.43 -41.65 32.82
C THR A 17 -36.97 -41.72 31.37
N LEU A 18 -36.18 -42.76 31.04
CA LEU A 18 -35.51 -42.98 29.74
C LEU A 18 -36.45 -42.98 28.51
N ARG A 19 -37.76 -43.16 28.71
CA ARG A 19 -38.78 -43.16 27.63
C ARG A 19 -39.09 -41.75 27.08
N THR A 20 -38.96 -40.72 27.89
CA THR A 20 -39.26 -39.32 27.46
C THR A 20 -38.11 -38.70 26.66
N LEU A 21 -36.88 -39.26 26.80
CA LEU A 21 -35.71 -38.76 26.08
C LEU A 21 -35.66 -39.28 24.62
N MET A 22 -36.14 -40.50 24.38
CA MET A 22 -36.12 -41.08 23.02
C MET A 22 -37.19 -40.51 22.09
N THR A 23 -38.33 -40.06 22.60
CA THR A 23 -39.39 -39.43 21.78
C THR A 23 -39.05 -37.99 21.38
N ARG A 24 -38.22 -37.29 22.14
CA ARG A 24 -37.75 -35.95 21.76
C ARG A 24 -36.57 -35.96 20.81
N LEU A 25 -35.77 -37.03 20.80
CA LEU A 25 -34.63 -37.16 19.87
C LEU A 25 -35.07 -37.60 18.46
N ALA A 26 -36.22 -38.30 18.34
CA ALA A 26 -36.78 -38.70 17.05
C ALA A 26 -37.47 -37.52 16.29
N LEU A 27 -37.99 -36.51 17.03
CA LEU A 27 -38.64 -35.34 16.42
C LEU A 27 -37.64 -34.26 15.98
N THR A 28 -36.43 -34.23 16.56
CA THR A 28 -35.38 -33.29 16.17
C THR A 28 -34.53 -33.76 15.00
N LEU A 29 -34.48 -35.05 14.69
CA LEU A 29 -33.77 -35.58 13.55
C LEU A 29 -34.56 -35.48 12.22
N SER A 30 -35.86 -35.26 12.25
CA SER A 30 -36.70 -35.13 11.03
C SER A 30 -36.80 -33.70 10.48
N LEU A 31 -36.27 -32.69 11.19
CA LEU A 31 -36.27 -31.28 10.75
C LEU A 31 -34.92 -30.81 10.19
N PHE A 32 -33.89 -31.68 10.14
CA PHE A 32 -32.57 -31.33 9.64
C PHE A 32 -32.27 -31.79 8.20
N SER A 33 -33.27 -32.31 7.50
CA SER A 33 -33.09 -32.90 6.15
C SER A 33 -33.66 -32.06 4.99
N CYS A 34 -33.77 -30.72 5.15
CA CYS A 34 -34.06 -29.82 4.02
C CYS A 34 -33.45 -28.43 4.21
N VAL A 35 -32.15 -28.37 4.57
CA VAL A 35 -31.36 -27.23 4.15
C VAL A 35 -30.83 -27.61 2.77
N ALA A 36 -31.64 -27.34 1.75
CA ALA A 36 -31.12 -27.23 0.40
C ALA A 36 -30.00 -26.20 0.45
N THR A 37 -28.77 -26.66 0.29
CA THR A 37 -27.67 -25.79 -0.10
C THR A 37 -28.08 -25.17 -1.43
N ALA A 38 -28.72 -23.99 -1.37
CA ALA A 38 -28.70 -23.08 -2.47
C ALA A 38 -27.21 -22.71 -2.62
N SER A 39 -26.50 -23.52 -3.39
CA SER A 39 -25.28 -23.07 -4.05
C SER A 39 -25.75 -21.88 -4.86
N ALA A 40 -25.45 -20.66 -4.39
CA ALA A 40 -25.55 -19.50 -5.24
C ALA A 40 -24.66 -19.84 -6.43
N ALA A 41 -25.29 -20.22 -7.54
CA ALA A 41 -24.61 -20.25 -8.82
C ALA A 41 -24.06 -18.84 -8.96
N ALA A 42 -22.74 -18.69 -8.86
CA ALA A 42 -22.08 -17.47 -9.25
C ALA A 42 -22.61 -17.18 -10.64
N THR A 43 -23.34 -16.10 -10.81
CA THR A 43 -23.78 -15.63 -12.13
C THR A 43 -22.49 -15.46 -12.90
N ALA A 44 -22.25 -16.34 -13.89
CA ALA A 44 -21.08 -16.23 -14.76
C ALA A 44 -21.15 -14.82 -15.38
N THR A 45 -20.23 -13.96 -14.98
CA THR A 45 -20.13 -12.62 -15.57
C THR A 45 -19.77 -12.82 -17.03
N SER A 46 -20.50 -12.14 -17.93
CA SER A 46 -20.17 -12.19 -19.36
C SER A 46 -18.72 -11.71 -19.56
N PRO A 47 -17.93 -12.37 -20.41
CA PRO A 47 -16.59 -11.90 -20.74
C PRO A 47 -16.62 -10.46 -21.25
N ILE A 48 -15.57 -9.70 -20.95
CA ILE A 48 -15.42 -8.31 -21.38
C ILE A 48 -14.25 -8.23 -22.36
N VAL A 49 -14.43 -7.51 -23.47
CA VAL A 49 -13.35 -7.10 -24.36
C VAL A 49 -13.17 -5.60 -24.23
N LEU A 50 -11.99 -5.18 -23.79
CA LEU A 50 -11.58 -3.79 -23.90
C LEU A 50 -10.91 -3.57 -25.25
N HIS A 51 -11.35 -2.52 -25.97
CA HIS A 51 -10.75 -2.09 -27.22
C HIS A 51 -10.29 -0.64 -27.10
N ALA A 52 -9.06 -0.35 -27.54
CA ALA A 52 -8.51 1.00 -27.58
C ALA A 52 -7.55 1.17 -28.76
N ALA A 53 -7.23 2.41 -29.12
CA ALA A 53 -6.25 2.66 -30.20
C ALA A 53 -4.86 2.09 -29.90
N HIS A 54 -4.48 2.03 -28.59
CA HIS A 54 -3.14 1.59 -28.19
C HIS A 54 -3.18 0.75 -26.91
N LEU A 55 -2.18 -0.13 -26.78
CA LEU A 55 -1.87 -0.84 -25.55
C LEU A 55 -0.34 -0.85 -25.38
N LEU A 56 0.15 -0.39 -24.23
CA LEU A 56 1.57 -0.35 -23.93
C LEU A 56 2.00 -1.59 -23.15
N GLU A 57 2.94 -2.34 -23.70
CA GLU A 57 3.63 -3.42 -23.02
C GLU A 57 4.75 -2.85 -22.15
N ILE A 58 4.62 -2.90 -20.85
CA ILE A 58 5.52 -2.23 -19.89
C ILE A 58 6.96 -2.80 -19.92
N ALA A 59 7.10 -4.12 -20.03
CA ALA A 59 8.43 -4.73 -20.00
C ALA A 59 9.29 -4.34 -21.20
N SER A 60 8.69 -4.23 -22.39
CA SER A 60 9.39 -3.94 -23.64
C SER A 60 9.33 -2.48 -24.07
N GLY A 61 8.33 -1.72 -23.62
CA GLY A 61 7.98 -0.41 -24.15
C GLY A 61 7.33 -0.44 -25.53
N HIS A 62 6.97 -1.63 -26.04
CA HIS A 62 6.32 -1.78 -27.32
C HIS A 62 4.84 -1.41 -27.22
N THR A 63 4.32 -0.69 -28.21
CA THR A 63 2.90 -0.31 -28.29
C THR A 63 2.19 -1.14 -29.35
N LEU A 64 1.18 -1.90 -28.94
CA LEU A 64 0.24 -2.57 -29.84
C LEU A 64 -0.80 -1.57 -30.35
N SER A 65 -1.14 -1.63 -31.62
CA SER A 65 -2.16 -0.76 -32.27
C SER A 65 -2.94 -1.55 -33.31
N PRO A 66 -4.28 -1.72 -33.11
CA PRO A 66 -5.01 -1.40 -31.90
C PRO A 66 -4.58 -2.28 -30.72
N GLY A 67 -5.05 -1.93 -29.50
CA GLY A 67 -4.88 -2.75 -28.31
C GLY A 67 -6.20 -3.38 -27.87
N GLU A 68 -6.24 -4.70 -27.73
CA GLU A 68 -7.38 -5.42 -27.18
C GLU A 68 -7.00 -6.32 -26.01
N VAL A 69 -7.90 -6.40 -25.03
CA VAL A 69 -7.77 -7.26 -23.84
C VAL A 69 -9.08 -8.01 -23.63
N LEU A 70 -9.03 -9.34 -23.60
CA LEU A 70 -10.16 -10.18 -23.20
C LEU A 70 -10.05 -10.53 -21.72
N ILE A 71 -11.12 -10.27 -20.99
CA ILE A 71 -11.25 -10.51 -19.55
C ILE A 71 -12.37 -11.53 -19.31
N ASP A 72 -12.11 -12.50 -18.43
CA ASP A 72 -13.11 -13.43 -17.92
C ASP A 72 -13.02 -13.47 -16.38
N GLY A 73 -14.11 -13.08 -15.73
CA GLY A 73 -14.11 -12.86 -14.28
C GLY A 73 -13.08 -11.79 -13.87
N GLU A 74 -12.18 -12.13 -12.97
CA GLU A 74 -11.17 -11.20 -12.44
C GLU A 74 -9.86 -11.15 -13.25
N THR A 75 -9.73 -12.00 -14.29
CA THR A 75 -8.44 -12.22 -14.94
C THR A 75 -8.45 -11.92 -16.43
N ILE A 76 -7.29 -11.51 -16.92
CA ILE A 76 -6.99 -11.35 -18.33
C ILE A 76 -6.80 -12.76 -18.94
N THR A 77 -7.48 -13.05 -20.06
CA THR A 77 -7.35 -14.33 -20.78
C THR A 77 -6.66 -14.20 -22.12
N ALA A 78 -6.72 -13.04 -22.78
CA ALA A 78 -5.98 -12.75 -24.00
C ALA A 78 -5.64 -11.26 -24.11
N VAL A 79 -4.50 -10.97 -24.79
CA VAL A 79 -4.03 -9.62 -25.09
C VAL A 79 -3.45 -9.62 -26.50
N GLY A 80 -3.70 -8.58 -27.28
CA GLY A 80 -3.14 -8.46 -28.62
C GLY A 80 -3.69 -7.30 -29.42
N THR A 81 -3.41 -7.29 -30.71
CA THR A 81 -4.05 -6.34 -31.67
C THR A 81 -5.46 -6.80 -32.08
N SER A 82 -5.79 -8.04 -31.80
CA SER A 82 -7.12 -8.65 -31.93
C SER A 82 -7.18 -9.85 -30.99
N VAL A 83 -8.23 -9.93 -30.19
CA VAL A 83 -8.49 -11.06 -29.28
C VAL A 83 -9.79 -11.78 -29.67
N PRO A 84 -10.02 -13.02 -29.21
CA PRO A 84 -11.32 -13.67 -29.39
C PRO A 84 -12.44 -12.83 -28.76
N HIS A 85 -13.60 -12.76 -29.45
CA HIS A 85 -14.84 -12.16 -28.94
C HIS A 85 -15.84 -13.28 -28.69
N PRO A 86 -15.89 -13.92 -27.50
CA PRO A 86 -16.81 -14.99 -27.19
C PRO A 86 -18.28 -14.54 -27.37
N ALA A 87 -19.18 -15.47 -27.67
CA ALA A 87 -20.58 -15.17 -27.72
C ALA A 87 -21.09 -14.60 -26.38
N GLY A 88 -21.75 -13.45 -26.43
CA GLY A 88 -22.22 -12.75 -25.23
C GLY A 88 -21.14 -11.89 -24.53
N ALA A 89 -19.95 -11.78 -25.09
CA ALA A 89 -18.96 -10.83 -24.58
C ALA A 89 -19.43 -9.37 -24.76
N THR A 90 -19.22 -8.56 -23.73
CA THR A 90 -19.44 -7.12 -23.81
C THR A 90 -18.17 -6.44 -24.31
N VAL A 91 -18.30 -5.63 -25.36
CA VAL A 91 -17.20 -4.82 -25.87
C VAL A 91 -17.29 -3.41 -25.30
N ILE A 92 -16.22 -2.95 -24.63
CA ILE A 92 -16.07 -1.57 -24.17
C ILE A 92 -15.02 -0.92 -25.07
N ASP A 93 -15.47 0.00 -25.92
CA ASP A 93 -14.61 0.78 -26.81
C ASP A 93 -14.16 2.07 -26.09
N LEU A 94 -12.84 2.19 -25.90
CA LEU A 94 -12.18 3.31 -25.25
C LEU A 94 -11.55 4.30 -26.25
N GLY A 95 -11.86 4.13 -27.52
CA GLY A 95 -11.51 5.05 -28.61
C GLY A 95 -10.00 5.26 -28.75
N GLY A 96 -9.56 6.52 -28.76
CA GLY A 96 -8.16 6.93 -28.97
C GLY A 96 -7.23 6.70 -27.77
N ALA A 97 -7.69 6.04 -26.71
CA ALA A 97 -6.92 5.86 -25.49
C ALA A 97 -5.76 4.85 -25.65
N THR A 98 -4.84 4.90 -24.67
CA THR A 98 -3.79 3.90 -24.45
C THR A 98 -4.12 3.09 -23.20
N LEU A 99 -4.20 1.76 -23.36
CA LEU A 99 -4.37 0.82 -22.24
C LEU A 99 -3.04 0.58 -21.53
N LEU A 100 -3.10 0.58 -20.19
CA LEU A 100 -2.00 0.29 -19.28
C LEU A 100 -2.49 -0.63 -18.15
N PRO A 101 -1.58 -1.36 -17.46
CA PRO A 101 -1.89 -1.89 -16.15
C PRO A 101 -2.29 -0.76 -15.20
N GLY A 102 -3.11 -1.06 -14.20
CA GLY A 102 -3.39 -0.10 -13.13
C GLY A 102 -2.12 0.29 -12.37
N LEU A 103 -1.99 1.56 -12.03
CA LEU A 103 -0.83 2.12 -11.32
C LEU A 103 -0.66 1.52 -9.93
N ILE A 104 0.57 1.54 -9.43
CA ILE A 104 0.94 0.97 -8.13
C ILE A 104 1.70 2.03 -7.33
N ASP A 105 1.17 2.44 -6.19
CA ASP A 105 1.88 3.30 -5.26
C ASP A 105 2.37 2.48 -4.05
N VAL A 106 3.69 2.37 -3.87
CA VAL A 106 4.24 1.54 -2.79
C VAL A 106 4.50 2.31 -1.50
N HIS A 107 4.08 3.57 -1.41
CA HIS A 107 4.22 4.39 -0.22
C HIS A 107 3.06 5.37 -0.08
N VAL A 108 2.00 4.94 0.59
CA VAL A 108 0.83 5.77 0.90
C VAL A 108 0.54 5.78 2.40
N HIS A 109 -0.16 6.80 2.88
CA HIS A 109 -0.66 6.93 4.25
C HIS A 109 -2.16 7.20 4.21
N LEU A 110 -2.97 6.14 4.12
CA LEU A 110 -4.43 6.23 3.98
C LEU A 110 -5.10 6.92 5.19
N PHE A 111 -4.46 6.87 6.35
CA PHE A 111 -4.98 7.42 7.59
C PHE A 111 -4.57 8.89 7.85
N LEU A 112 -3.87 9.50 6.92
CA LEU A 112 -3.55 10.93 6.91
C LEU A 112 -4.39 11.68 5.87
N HIS A 113 -4.60 12.97 6.10
CA HIS A 113 -5.27 13.87 5.17
C HIS A 113 -4.66 15.27 5.23
N PRO A 114 -4.79 16.08 4.16
CA PRO A 114 -4.30 17.46 4.15
C PRO A 114 -4.93 18.33 5.25
N GLY A 115 -4.18 19.31 5.72
CA GLY A 115 -4.68 20.36 6.61
C GLY A 115 -4.00 20.41 7.96
N ALA A 116 -4.29 19.49 8.89
CA ALA A 116 -3.61 19.45 10.18
C ALA A 116 -2.27 18.72 10.06
N ALA A 117 -1.29 19.07 10.89
CA ALA A 117 -0.07 18.29 11.01
C ALA A 117 -0.39 16.87 11.53
N GLU A 118 0.38 15.88 11.10
CA GLU A 118 0.13 14.45 11.36
C GLU A 118 -0.11 14.13 12.84
N ASP A 119 0.76 14.61 13.71
CA ASP A 119 0.63 14.41 15.15
C ASP A 119 -0.59 15.12 15.77
N LEU A 120 -1.14 16.17 15.13
CA LEU A 120 -2.41 16.76 15.53
C LEU A 120 -3.59 15.90 15.11
N GLN A 121 -3.58 15.31 13.92
CA GLN A 121 -4.63 14.39 13.49
C GLN A 121 -4.77 13.22 14.47
N THR A 122 -3.65 12.66 14.91
CA THR A 122 -3.64 11.57 15.90
C THR A 122 -4.24 11.96 17.24
N VAL A 123 -4.07 13.22 17.66
CA VAL A 123 -4.58 13.75 18.94
C VAL A 123 -6.04 14.20 18.85
N GLU A 124 -6.43 14.80 17.73
CA GLU A 124 -7.74 15.45 17.58
C GLU A 124 -8.82 14.51 17.03
N GLU A 125 -8.43 13.45 16.29
CA GLU A 125 -9.36 12.58 15.60
C GLU A 125 -9.39 11.16 16.18
N SER A 126 -10.59 10.63 16.35
CA SER A 126 -10.76 9.26 16.82
C SER A 126 -10.38 8.23 15.74
N VAL A 127 -9.94 7.04 16.15
CA VAL A 127 -9.64 5.92 15.22
C VAL A 127 -10.80 5.61 14.28
N PRO A 128 -12.09 5.53 14.72
CA PRO A 128 -13.23 5.35 13.80
C PRO A 128 -13.34 6.46 12.75
N GLN A 129 -13.09 7.72 13.11
CA GLN A 129 -13.13 8.84 12.17
C GLN A 129 -12.03 8.70 11.12
N ARG A 130 -10.80 8.45 11.53
CA ARG A 130 -9.65 8.26 10.64
C ARG A 130 -9.82 7.02 9.74
N THR A 131 -10.46 5.96 10.24
CA THR A 131 -10.83 4.78 9.43
C THR A 131 -11.80 5.14 8.30
N LEU A 132 -12.80 6.01 8.57
CA LEU A 132 -13.71 6.49 7.52
C LEU A 132 -12.98 7.38 6.51
N SER A 133 -12.05 8.23 6.96
CA SER A 133 -11.19 9.04 6.08
C SER A 133 -10.33 8.14 5.19
N ALA A 134 -9.74 7.07 5.72
CA ALA A 134 -8.95 6.10 4.98
C ALA A 134 -9.74 5.39 3.86
N ILE A 135 -11.03 5.09 4.09
CA ILE A 135 -11.91 4.54 3.04
C ILE A 135 -12.12 5.55 1.90
N LEU A 136 -12.29 6.84 2.23
CA LEU A 136 -12.44 7.89 1.23
C LEU A 136 -11.15 8.13 0.45
N ALA A 137 -10.00 8.07 1.12
CA ALA A 137 -8.67 8.12 0.53
C ALA A 137 -8.48 6.98 -0.48
N ALA A 138 -8.63 5.73 -0.05
CA ALA A 138 -8.52 4.55 -0.90
C ALA A 138 -9.47 4.60 -2.13
N ARG A 139 -10.68 5.15 -1.94
CA ARG A 139 -11.60 5.37 -3.06
C ARG A 139 -11.09 6.43 -4.03
N ALA A 140 -10.51 7.52 -3.55
CA ALA A 140 -9.96 8.57 -4.41
C ALA A 140 -8.81 8.01 -5.24
N ASP A 141 -7.94 7.22 -4.64
CA ASP A 141 -6.76 6.63 -5.26
C ASP A 141 -7.12 5.64 -6.36
N VAL A 142 -8.06 4.72 -6.11
CA VAL A 142 -8.48 3.78 -7.16
C VAL A 142 -9.18 4.50 -8.33
N LEU A 143 -9.92 5.59 -8.07
CA LEU A 143 -10.54 6.40 -9.13
C LEU A 143 -9.52 7.24 -9.92
N ALA A 144 -8.34 7.50 -9.34
CA ALA A 144 -7.21 8.12 -10.03
C ALA A 144 -6.39 7.12 -10.87
N GLY A 145 -6.64 5.81 -10.70
CA GLY A 145 -5.98 4.75 -11.47
C GLY A 145 -5.00 3.90 -10.68
N PHE A 146 -4.80 4.16 -9.39
CA PHE A 146 -3.98 3.32 -8.52
C PHE A 146 -4.79 2.11 -8.09
N THR A 147 -4.51 0.96 -8.69
CA THR A 147 -5.25 -0.28 -8.43
C THR A 147 -4.62 -1.15 -7.35
N ALA A 148 -3.39 -0.85 -6.96
CA ALA A 148 -2.67 -1.52 -5.88
C ALA A 148 -1.80 -0.51 -5.10
N GLU A 149 -1.77 -0.65 -3.76
CA GLU A 149 -1.06 0.28 -2.88
C GLU A 149 -0.48 -0.42 -1.65
N ARG A 150 0.60 0.16 -1.14
CA ARG A 150 1.23 -0.25 0.11
C ARG A 150 1.07 0.86 1.14
N ASP A 151 0.18 0.64 2.13
CA ASP A 151 -0.05 1.56 3.25
C ASP A 151 1.07 1.43 4.27
N MET A 152 1.80 2.54 4.48
CA MET A 152 3.07 2.58 5.19
C MET A 152 2.92 2.90 6.68
N GLY A 153 1.70 2.97 7.17
CA GLY A 153 1.42 3.20 8.58
C GLY A 153 0.04 3.77 8.80
N THR A 154 -0.61 3.35 9.90
CA THR A 154 -1.92 3.87 10.29
C THR A 154 -1.84 5.15 11.11
N GLU A 155 -0.65 5.63 11.38
CA GLU A 155 -0.37 6.83 12.14
C GLU A 155 -1.10 6.85 13.51
N GLY A 156 -0.92 5.77 14.28
CA GLY A 156 -1.54 5.62 15.60
C GLY A 156 -2.97 5.07 15.59
N ALA A 157 -3.50 4.59 14.44
CA ALA A 157 -4.80 3.93 14.41
C ALA A 157 -4.72 2.40 14.61
N GLY A 158 -3.58 1.88 15.05
CA GLY A 158 -3.35 0.45 15.31
C GLY A 158 -3.51 -0.38 14.04
N SER A 159 -4.28 -1.46 14.10
CA SER A 159 -4.57 -2.36 12.98
C SER A 159 -5.85 -2.00 12.19
N ALA A 160 -6.24 -0.71 12.17
CA ALA A 160 -7.47 -0.28 11.48
C ALA A 160 -7.38 -0.47 9.95
N ASP A 161 -6.18 -0.44 9.36
CA ASP A 161 -5.90 -0.76 7.95
C ASP A 161 -6.30 -2.19 7.59
N THR A 162 -6.20 -3.15 8.51
CA THR A 162 -6.71 -4.52 8.34
C THR A 162 -8.23 -4.51 8.07
N ALA A 163 -8.98 -3.66 8.79
CA ALA A 163 -10.42 -3.54 8.55
C ALA A 163 -10.72 -2.89 7.20
N VAL A 164 -9.97 -1.85 6.81
CA VAL A 164 -10.10 -1.17 5.51
C VAL A 164 -9.80 -2.14 4.37
N ARG A 165 -8.64 -2.82 4.39
CA ARG A 165 -8.27 -3.84 3.38
C ARG A 165 -9.33 -4.91 3.26
N ASN A 166 -9.75 -5.52 4.36
CA ASN A 166 -10.72 -6.61 4.35
C ASN A 166 -12.09 -6.14 3.82
N ALA A 167 -12.51 -4.92 4.10
CA ALA A 167 -13.76 -4.36 3.59
C ALA A 167 -13.69 -4.11 2.06
N ILE A 168 -12.53 -3.66 1.55
CA ILE A 168 -12.29 -3.52 0.11
C ILE A 168 -12.26 -4.89 -0.58
N ASP A 169 -11.57 -5.88 0.00
CA ASP A 169 -11.47 -7.25 -0.55
C ASP A 169 -12.82 -7.96 -0.59
N GLN A 170 -13.72 -7.64 0.36
CA GLN A 170 -15.11 -8.14 0.37
C GLN A 170 -16.04 -7.36 -0.58
N GLY A 171 -15.54 -6.33 -1.26
CA GLY A 171 -16.34 -5.49 -2.15
C GLY A 171 -17.34 -4.56 -1.45
N LEU A 172 -17.19 -4.34 -0.14
CA LEU A 172 -18.04 -3.42 0.61
C LEU A 172 -17.74 -1.95 0.27
N PHE A 173 -16.51 -1.64 -0.09
CA PHE A 173 -16.05 -0.33 -0.51
C PHE A 173 -15.13 -0.42 -1.71
N LEU A 174 -15.11 0.64 -2.53
CA LEU A 174 -14.13 0.79 -3.60
C LEU A 174 -12.77 1.19 -3.04
N GLY A 175 -11.73 0.57 -3.52
CA GLY A 175 -10.35 0.88 -3.18
C GLY A 175 -9.36 -0.02 -3.94
N PRO A 176 -8.05 0.26 -3.84
CA PRO A 176 -7.00 -0.54 -4.45
C PRO A 176 -6.84 -1.92 -3.78
N ARG A 177 -5.98 -2.77 -4.33
CA ARG A 177 -5.44 -3.93 -3.61
C ARG A 177 -4.44 -3.41 -2.59
N LEU A 178 -4.70 -3.62 -1.31
CA LEU A 178 -3.85 -3.10 -0.25
C LEU A 178 -2.84 -4.15 0.25
N ARG A 179 -1.62 -3.69 0.50
CA ARG A 179 -0.67 -4.28 1.44
C ARG A 179 -0.47 -3.31 2.58
N ILE A 180 -0.55 -3.79 3.80
CA ILE A 180 -0.67 -2.97 5.00
C ILE A 180 0.40 -3.31 6.02
N SER A 181 0.85 -2.32 6.79
CA SER A 181 1.86 -2.50 7.84
C SER A 181 1.30 -2.48 9.26
N GLY A 182 0.05 -2.05 9.47
CA GLY A 182 -0.40 -1.62 10.78
C GLY A 182 0.24 -0.29 11.17
N ASN A 183 0.53 -0.06 12.44
CA ASN A 183 1.39 1.04 12.84
C ASN A 183 2.81 0.83 12.30
N ALA A 184 3.49 1.92 11.92
CA ALA A 184 4.93 1.86 11.71
C ALA A 184 5.66 1.62 13.05
N ILE A 185 6.92 1.19 13.01
CA ILE A 185 7.75 0.95 14.20
C ILE A 185 8.80 2.05 14.33
N ASP A 186 8.96 2.60 15.53
CA ASP A 186 9.90 3.66 15.84
C ASP A 186 10.52 3.47 17.23
N ILE A 187 11.57 4.23 17.53
CA ILE A 187 12.15 4.31 18.89
C ILE A 187 11.43 5.39 19.72
N LEU A 188 11.60 5.32 21.02
CA LEU A 188 11.22 6.44 21.92
C LEU A 188 12.02 7.71 21.55
N GLY A 189 11.30 8.79 21.29
CA GLY A 189 11.88 10.05 20.83
C GLY A 189 12.29 10.06 19.36
N GLY A 190 11.86 9.08 18.58
CA GLY A 190 12.19 8.91 17.16
C GLY A 190 11.44 9.85 16.23
N HIS A 191 11.41 9.48 14.95
CA HIS A 191 10.85 10.27 13.85
C HIS A 191 9.37 10.57 14.06
N GLU A 192 8.58 9.53 14.40
CA GLU A 192 7.13 9.59 14.58
C GLU A 192 6.68 9.66 16.04
N ASP A 193 7.59 9.77 16.98
CA ASP A 193 7.18 10.00 18.36
C ASP A 193 6.77 11.48 18.58
N ALA A 194 5.70 11.70 19.33
CA ALA A 194 5.05 13.01 19.54
C ALA A 194 5.89 13.95 20.44
N ASN A 195 7.10 14.29 19.99
CA ASN A 195 8.13 14.98 20.77
C ASN A 195 7.88 16.47 21.05
N ARG A 196 6.90 17.08 20.36
CA ARG A 196 6.66 18.54 20.50
C ARG A 196 5.66 18.89 21.58
N PHE A 197 4.99 17.91 22.17
CA PHE A 197 3.99 18.11 23.19
C PHE A 197 4.61 18.11 24.60
N ASN A 198 3.83 18.56 25.57
CA ASN A 198 4.23 18.48 26.96
C ASN A 198 4.54 17.03 27.37
N PRO A 199 5.74 16.71 27.89
CA PRO A 199 6.12 15.33 28.22
C PRO A 199 5.30 14.69 29.34
N ASP A 200 4.53 15.49 30.10
CA ASP A 200 3.60 14.98 31.12
C ASP A 200 2.26 14.50 30.50
N GLU A 201 2.01 14.79 29.23
CA GLU A 201 0.81 14.32 28.51
C GLU A 201 1.05 12.93 27.93
N HIS A 202 0.05 12.05 28.09
CA HIS A 202 0.08 10.70 27.52
C HIS A 202 -0.69 10.67 26.21
N LEU A 203 0.00 11.03 25.13
CA LEU A 203 -0.57 11.04 23.79
C LEU A 203 -0.33 9.71 23.07
N LEU A 204 -1.24 9.39 22.14
CA LEU A 204 -0.98 8.31 21.19
C LEU A 204 0.25 8.66 20.35
N SER A 205 1.12 7.68 20.15
CA SER A 205 2.21 7.77 19.20
C SER A 205 1.70 7.41 17.80
N ASN A 206 2.23 8.05 16.78
CA ASN A 206 1.96 7.67 15.40
C ASN A 206 2.56 6.31 15.03
N ALA A 207 3.50 5.82 15.83
CA ALA A 207 4.18 4.53 15.62
C ALA A 207 4.20 3.68 16.89
N ASP A 208 4.33 2.36 16.73
CA ASP A 208 4.62 1.44 17.83
C ASP A 208 6.08 1.62 18.26
N ARG A 209 6.32 1.72 19.57
CA ARG A 209 7.68 1.93 20.10
C ARG A 209 8.38 0.60 20.30
N ALA A 210 9.57 0.45 19.72
CA ALA A 210 10.45 -0.69 19.92
C ALA A 210 11.91 -0.23 19.96
N ASN A 211 12.53 -0.24 21.13
CA ASN A 211 13.85 0.36 21.37
C ASN A 211 15.01 -0.61 21.22
N ASP A 212 14.73 -1.90 21.18
CA ASP A 212 15.74 -2.95 21.04
C ASP A 212 15.27 -4.12 20.18
N SER A 213 16.16 -5.08 19.90
CA SER A 213 15.86 -6.24 19.05
C SER A 213 14.74 -7.12 19.62
N GLY A 214 14.58 -7.19 20.93
CA GLY A 214 13.55 -8.02 21.57
C GLY A 214 12.17 -7.39 21.40
N GLU A 215 12.07 -6.07 21.59
CA GLU A 215 10.87 -5.29 21.36
C GLU A 215 10.49 -5.31 19.85
N LEU A 216 11.46 -5.09 18.94
CA LEU A 216 11.22 -5.20 17.48
C LEU A 216 10.61 -6.55 17.11
N VAL A 217 11.20 -7.65 17.58
CA VAL A 217 10.69 -9.01 17.30
C VAL A 217 9.28 -9.20 17.87
N ALA A 218 9.00 -8.70 19.07
CA ALA A 218 7.69 -8.81 19.71
C ALA A 218 6.63 -8.01 18.92
N THR A 219 6.92 -6.76 18.58
CA THR A 219 6.03 -5.88 17.82
C THR A 219 5.74 -6.44 16.43
N ILE A 220 6.75 -6.94 15.72
CA ILE A 220 6.56 -7.59 14.41
C ILE A 220 5.58 -8.76 14.50
N ARG A 221 5.70 -9.60 15.54
CA ARG A 221 4.78 -10.74 15.75
C ARG A 221 3.36 -10.28 16.04
N GLU A 222 3.20 -9.22 16.81
CA GLU A 222 1.90 -8.64 17.14
C GLU A 222 1.23 -8.07 15.89
N GLN A 223 1.91 -7.22 15.14
CA GLN A 223 1.42 -6.65 13.88
C GLN A 223 1.03 -7.74 12.87
N ARG A 224 1.87 -8.78 12.73
CA ARG A 224 1.54 -9.94 11.86
C ARG A 224 0.31 -10.71 12.33
N LYS A 225 0.13 -10.89 13.64
CA LYS A 225 -1.08 -11.50 14.23
C LYS A 225 -2.32 -10.66 13.95
N GLU A 226 -2.18 -9.34 13.94
CA GLU A 226 -3.26 -8.38 13.67
C GLU A 226 -3.59 -8.21 12.18
N GLY A 227 -2.77 -8.79 11.30
CA GLY A 227 -3.05 -8.88 9.87
C GLY A 227 -2.13 -8.06 8.96
N ALA A 228 -1.11 -7.41 9.50
CA ALA A 228 -0.12 -6.71 8.67
C ALA A 228 0.52 -7.64 7.63
N ASP A 229 0.73 -7.16 6.41
CA ASP A 229 1.36 -7.90 5.31
C ASP A 229 2.88 -7.76 5.30
N PHE A 230 3.39 -6.63 5.77
CA PHE A 230 4.80 -6.29 5.87
C PHE A 230 5.05 -5.43 7.12
N VAL A 231 6.28 -5.03 7.33
CA VAL A 231 6.72 -4.20 8.47
C VAL A 231 7.26 -2.89 7.94
N LYS A 232 6.83 -1.75 8.49
CA LYS A 232 7.44 -0.44 8.27
C LYS A 232 8.24 -0.03 9.50
N ILE A 233 9.50 0.39 9.29
CA ILE A 233 10.39 0.88 10.35
C ILE A 233 10.89 2.27 9.98
N TYR A 234 10.95 3.17 10.95
CA TYR A 234 11.65 4.44 10.85
C TYR A 234 13.12 4.23 11.26
N GLU A 235 14.01 4.13 10.26
CA GLU A 235 15.45 3.91 10.50
C GLU A 235 16.19 5.22 10.75
N THR A 236 15.74 6.33 10.18
CA THR A 236 16.32 7.64 10.47
C THR A 236 15.34 8.54 11.19
N GLY A 237 15.85 9.30 12.14
CA GLY A 237 15.10 10.29 12.90
C GLY A 237 14.89 11.58 12.13
N LYS A 238 14.49 12.65 12.84
CA LYS A 238 14.21 13.96 12.22
C LYS A 238 15.47 14.56 11.61
N ASP A 239 15.38 14.83 10.33
CA ASP A 239 16.48 15.36 9.55
C ASP A 239 16.81 16.82 9.91
N ALA A 240 18.08 17.15 9.81
CA ALA A 240 18.56 18.53 9.84
C ALA A 240 19.36 18.83 8.56
N PHE A 241 19.07 19.91 7.90
CA PHE A 241 19.86 20.39 6.79
C PHE A 241 20.71 21.57 7.24
N ARG A 242 22.04 21.35 7.31
CA ARG A 242 23.00 22.33 7.84
C ARG A 242 24.20 22.42 6.89
N ASP A 243 24.62 23.63 6.58
CA ASP A 243 25.78 23.92 5.72
C ASP A 243 25.77 23.13 4.40
N GLY A 244 24.59 22.97 3.79
CA GLY A 244 24.42 22.25 2.54
C GLY A 244 24.54 20.73 2.66
N LYS A 245 24.44 20.17 3.87
CA LYS A 245 24.52 18.73 4.14
C LYS A 245 23.30 18.25 4.90
N LEU A 246 22.82 17.07 4.54
CA LEU A 246 21.82 16.35 5.30
C LEU A 246 22.48 15.69 6.51
N ALA A 247 21.90 15.90 7.69
CA ALA A 247 22.20 15.16 8.90
C ALA A 247 20.95 14.36 9.29
N SER A 248 21.05 13.05 9.16
CA SER A 248 19.95 12.12 9.35
C SER A 248 20.39 11.09 10.44
N PRO A 249 20.02 11.31 11.71
CA PRO A 249 20.45 10.42 12.78
C PRO A 249 19.79 9.05 12.61
N TYR A 250 20.58 7.99 12.63
CA TYR A 250 20.03 6.62 12.61
C TYR A 250 19.37 6.27 13.95
N GLN A 251 18.36 5.43 13.91
CA GLN A 251 17.57 5.02 15.08
C GLN A 251 17.85 3.59 15.51
N TYR A 252 18.19 2.73 14.57
CA TYR A 252 18.52 1.33 14.82
C TYR A 252 19.93 1.00 14.33
N THR A 253 20.61 0.12 15.02
CA THR A 253 21.89 -0.44 14.56
C THR A 253 21.66 -1.45 13.44
N ALA A 254 22.68 -1.70 12.61
CA ALA A 254 22.60 -2.75 11.57
C ALA A 254 22.18 -4.12 12.13
N ALA A 255 22.60 -4.46 13.37
CA ALA A 255 22.22 -5.72 14.02
C ALA A 255 20.73 -5.76 14.41
N GLN A 256 20.15 -4.64 14.86
CA GLN A 256 18.72 -4.55 15.18
C GLN A 256 17.86 -4.68 13.92
N LEU A 257 18.23 -3.98 12.85
CA LEU A 257 17.54 -4.11 11.54
C LEU A 257 17.66 -5.52 10.98
N ALA A 258 18.84 -6.16 11.09
CA ALA A 258 19.01 -7.55 10.65
C ALA A 258 18.10 -8.50 11.44
N ALA A 259 17.92 -8.28 12.75
CA ALA A 259 16.98 -9.07 13.55
C ALA A 259 15.53 -8.84 13.12
N ALA A 260 15.13 -7.61 12.82
CA ALA A 260 13.81 -7.28 12.30
C ALA A 260 13.53 -7.94 10.93
N VAL A 261 14.49 -7.86 10.00
CA VAL A 261 14.38 -8.49 8.67
C VAL A 261 14.27 -10.00 8.80
N ALA A 262 15.09 -10.63 9.65
CA ALA A 262 15.05 -12.08 9.87
C ALA A 262 13.71 -12.52 10.48
N GLU A 263 13.17 -11.77 11.44
CA GLU A 263 11.88 -12.10 12.06
C GLU A 263 10.71 -11.86 11.07
N ALA A 264 10.70 -10.75 10.35
CA ALA A 264 9.69 -10.49 9.32
C ALA A 264 9.66 -11.62 8.28
N ALA A 265 10.83 -12.04 7.78
CA ALA A 265 10.94 -13.16 6.84
C ALA A 265 10.43 -14.48 7.45
N ARG A 266 10.75 -14.75 8.73
CA ARG A 266 10.29 -15.94 9.43
C ARG A 266 8.75 -16.03 9.53
N VAL A 267 8.09 -14.88 9.66
CA VAL A 267 6.62 -14.81 9.73
C VAL A 267 5.95 -14.50 8.39
N GLY A 268 6.71 -14.60 7.28
CA GLY A 268 6.21 -14.47 5.91
C GLY A 268 5.98 -13.02 5.45
N GLY A 269 6.67 -12.07 6.05
CA GLY A 269 6.65 -10.65 5.66
C GLY A 269 8.01 -10.14 5.20
N THR A 270 8.07 -8.86 4.84
CA THR A 270 9.26 -8.09 4.48
C THR A 270 9.35 -6.84 5.33
N VAL A 271 10.49 -6.15 5.29
CA VAL A 271 10.68 -4.86 5.99
C VAL A 271 10.90 -3.76 4.96
N ALA A 272 10.13 -2.67 5.07
CA ALA A 272 10.38 -1.40 4.41
C ALA A 272 10.87 -0.37 5.43
N VAL A 273 11.79 0.50 5.05
CA VAL A 273 12.34 1.49 5.99
C VAL A 273 12.24 2.91 5.47
N HIS A 274 11.83 3.83 6.34
CA HIS A 274 12.12 5.25 6.16
C HIS A 274 13.59 5.47 6.47
N ALA A 275 14.38 5.89 5.48
CA ALA A 275 15.77 6.26 5.70
C ALA A 275 16.23 7.34 4.73
N GLN A 276 16.61 8.49 5.28
CA GLN A 276 16.98 9.67 4.50
C GLN A 276 18.47 9.74 4.19
N GLY A 277 19.33 9.32 5.12
CA GLY A 277 20.76 9.49 4.97
C GLY A 277 21.61 8.49 5.75
N GLU A 278 22.93 8.65 5.59
CA GLU A 278 23.92 7.78 6.21
C GLU A 278 24.08 8.07 7.71
N PRO A 279 24.38 7.05 8.54
CA PRO A 279 24.64 5.64 8.16
C PRO A 279 23.37 4.76 8.10
N GLY A 280 22.15 5.31 8.35
CA GLY A 280 20.91 4.53 8.40
C GLY A 280 20.61 3.82 7.09
N THR A 281 20.80 4.50 5.93
CA THR A 281 20.62 3.88 4.61
C THR A 281 21.57 2.71 4.36
N LEU A 282 22.81 2.80 4.85
CA LEU A 282 23.78 1.69 4.77
C LEU A 282 23.31 0.50 5.64
N TYR A 283 22.92 0.75 6.88
CA TYR A 283 22.45 -0.30 7.79
C TYR A 283 21.20 -1.01 7.23
N ALA A 284 20.27 -0.28 6.64
CA ALA A 284 19.12 -0.83 5.96
C ALA A 284 19.50 -1.73 4.78
N ALA A 285 20.43 -1.27 3.92
CA ALA A 285 20.90 -2.04 2.77
C ALA A 285 21.66 -3.31 3.22
N GLU A 286 22.50 -3.22 4.25
CA GLU A 286 23.23 -4.36 4.83
C GLU A 286 22.26 -5.38 5.42
N ALA A 287 21.24 -4.94 6.14
CA ALA A 287 20.20 -5.79 6.72
C ALA A 287 19.36 -6.52 5.64
N GLY A 288 19.28 -6.00 4.43
CA GLY A 288 18.54 -6.61 3.33
C GLY A 288 17.04 -6.31 3.39
N VAL A 289 16.67 -5.08 3.67
CA VAL A 289 15.27 -4.60 3.62
C VAL A 289 14.68 -4.71 2.21
N ALA A 290 13.37 -4.69 2.10
CA ALA A 290 12.66 -4.80 0.82
C ALA A 290 12.73 -3.49 0.01
N SER A 291 12.69 -2.34 0.68
CA SER A 291 12.84 -1.00 0.08
C SER A 291 13.47 -0.03 1.07
N ILE A 292 14.17 0.98 0.54
CA ILE A 292 14.61 2.15 1.29
C ILE A 292 13.81 3.33 0.77
N ASP A 293 12.93 3.82 1.63
CA ASP A 293 11.99 4.86 1.26
C ASP A 293 12.58 6.24 1.59
N HIS A 294 12.27 7.23 0.77
CA HIS A 294 12.89 8.55 0.64
C HIS A 294 14.32 8.49 0.08
N ALA A 295 15.23 7.69 0.64
CA ALA A 295 16.57 7.42 0.14
C ALA A 295 17.32 8.67 -0.35
N THR A 296 17.22 9.79 0.39
CA THR A 296 17.68 11.11 -0.09
C THR A 296 19.19 11.12 -0.29
N GLN A 297 19.98 10.55 0.62
CA GLN A 297 21.43 10.47 0.51
C GLN A 297 21.89 9.02 0.62
N LEU A 298 22.60 8.54 -0.41
CA LEU A 298 23.17 7.20 -0.48
C LEU A 298 24.66 7.29 -0.77
N SER A 299 25.47 6.58 0.03
CA SER A 299 26.89 6.40 -0.28
C SER A 299 27.11 5.42 -1.44
N ASP A 300 28.28 5.45 -2.06
CA ASP A 300 28.66 4.48 -3.09
C ASP A 300 28.58 3.03 -2.57
N ALA A 301 28.91 2.81 -1.28
CA ALA A 301 28.81 1.51 -0.64
C ALA A 301 27.35 1.05 -0.53
N THR A 302 26.46 1.93 -0.10
CA THR A 302 25.02 1.68 0.00
C THR A 302 24.42 1.38 -1.37
N MET A 303 24.70 2.22 -2.37
CA MET A 303 24.23 2.02 -3.75
C MET A 303 24.72 0.68 -4.34
N LYS A 304 25.95 0.27 -4.05
CA LYS A 304 26.49 -1.02 -4.49
C LYS A 304 25.68 -2.18 -3.89
N ILE A 305 25.42 -2.18 -2.59
CA ILE A 305 24.64 -3.21 -1.88
C ILE A 305 23.21 -3.24 -2.41
N MET A 306 22.57 -2.08 -2.60
CA MET A 306 21.22 -1.98 -3.15
C MET A 306 21.12 -2.62 -4.53
N LYS A 307 22.11 -2.41 -5.41
CA LYS A 307 22.18 -3.08 -6.71
C LYS A 307 22.34 -4.59 -6.59
N GLU A 308 23.28 -5.04 -5.77
CA GLU A 308 23.59 -6.47 -5.59
C GLU A 308 22.39 -7.23 -5.02
N LYS A 309 21.66 -6.63 -4.08
CA LYS A 309 20.49 -7.23 -3.43
C LYS A 309 19.16 -6.87 -4.11
N ASN A 310 19.17 -6.07 -5.18
CA ASN A 310 17.98 -5.56 -5.86
C ASN A 310 17.00 -4.84 -4.90
N ILE A 311 17.52 -3.99 -4.00
CA ILE A 311 16.73 -3.16 -3.09
C ILE A 311 16.42 -1.84 -3.78
N PRO A 312 15.15 -1.51 -4.08
CA PRO A 312 14.82 -0.24 -4.71
C PRO A 312 14.83 0.92 -3.71
N ALA A 313 15.19 2.10 -4.21
CA ALA A 313 14.85 3.36 -3.59
C ALA A 313 13.42 3.77 -4.00
N VAL A 314 12.67 4.34 -3.05
CA VAL A 314 11.34 4.93 -3.26
C VAL A 314 11.45 6.42 -3.00
N PRO A 315 11.54 7.30 -4.02
CA PRO A 315 11.98 8.69 -3.83
C PRO A 315 10.99 9.58 -3.08
N THR A 316 9.69 9.42 -3.29
CA THR A 316 8.62 10.24 -2.67
C THR A 316 8.79 11.75 -2.91
N PHE A 317 9.09 12.15 -4.14
CA PHE A 317 9.31 13.57 -4.46
C PHE A 317 8.09 14.45 -4.23
N THR A 318 6.88 13.89 -4.42
CA THR A 318 5.63 14.64 -4.34
C THR A 318 5.42 15.25 -2.96
N VAL A 319 5.71 14.52 -1.88
CA VAL A 319 5.59 15.06 -0.52
C VAL A 319 6.62 16.15 -0.25
N PHE A 320 7.85 16.02 -0.77
CA PHE A 320 8.87 17.08 -0.64
C PHE A 320 8.51 18.33 -1.45
N GLU A 321 7.96 18.17 -2.67
CA GLU A 321 7.44 19.28 -3.47
C GLU A 321 6.29 19.98 -2.73
N HIS A 322 5.37 19.21 -2.14
CA HIS A 322 4.26 19.74 -1.35
C HIS A 322 4.75 20.60 -0.18
N PHE A 323 5.65 20.10 0.65
CA PHE A 323 6.19 20.88 1.78
C PHE A 323 7.03 22.09 1.33
N ALA A 324 7.74 21.99 0.20
CA ALA A 324 8.47 23.11 -0.37
C ALA A 324 7.57 24.22 -0.93
N ALA A 325 6.33 23.88 -1.31
CA ALA A 325 5.31 24.81 -1.81
C ALA A 325 4.49 25.46 -0.70
N GLU A 326 4.41 24.86 0.51
CA GLU A 326 3.67 25.42 1.63
C GLU A 326 4.18 26.82 2.03
N PRO A 327 3.28 27.78 2.31
CA PRO A 327 3.69 29.09 2.77
C PRO A 327 4.25 29.05 4.19
N GLY A 328 5.34 29.77 4.45
CA GLY A 328 5.83 29.92 5.81
C GLY A 328 7.35 29.87 5.96
N PRO A 329 7.86 29.99 7.20
CA PRO A 329 9.29 30.07 7.45
C PRO A 329 10.05 28.77 7.15
N LYS A 330 9.37 27.64 7.10
CA LYS A 330 9.95 26.32 6.76
C LYS A 330 10.19 26.14 5.26
N ALA A 331 9.41 26.80 4.40
CA ALA A 331 9.43 26.60 2.94
C ALA A 331 10.82 26.74 2.30
N ALA A 332 11.64 27.69 2.76
CA ALA A 332 12.98 27.86 2.24
C ALA A 332 13.90 26.67 2.54
N ARG A 333 13.76 26.07 3.74
CA ARG A 333 14.48 24.87 4.14
C ARG A 333 14.00 23.66 3.32
N GLU A 334 12.70 23.47 3.17
CA GLU A 334 12.13 22.36 2.43
C GLU A 334 12.53 22.41 0.94
N ARG A 335 12.59 23.60 0.34
CA ARG A 335 13.16 23.78 -1.01
C ARG A 335 14.63 23.36 -1.10
N GLN A 336 15.46 23.72 -0.09
CA GLN A 336 16.86 23.29 -0.07
C GLN A 336 17.01 21.77 0.03
N ILE A 337 16.14 21.12 0.81
CA ILE A 337 16.12 19.65 0.92
C ILE A 337 15.71 19.03 -0.42
N LEU A 338 14.67 19.56 -1.06
CA LEU A 338 14.22 19.09 -2.38
C LEU A 338 15.33 19.25 -3.44
N ASP A 339 15.96 20.42 -3.52
CA ASP A 339 17.08 20.66 -4.45
C ASP A 339 18.24 19.68 -4.21
N TYR A 340 18.58 19.43 -2.95
CA TYR A 340 19.59 18.46 -2.57
C TYR A 340 19.19 17.04 -3.01
N LYS A 341 17.96 16.63 -2.71
CA LYS A 341 17.39 15.34 -3.09
C LYS A 341 17.40 15.11 -4.60
N ILE A 342 17.04 16.13 -5.39
CA ILE A 342 17.10 16.06 -6.86
C ILE A 342 18.54 15.84 -7.35
N ALA A 343 19.52 16.51 -6.74
CA ALA A 343 20.93 16.33 -7.09
C ALA A 343 21.44 14.93 -6.77
N GLU A 344 21.06 14.38 -5.61
CA GLU A 344 21.39 13.03 -5.20
C GLU A 344 20.69 11.98 -6.08
N PHE A 345 19.43 12.17 -6.45
CA PHE A 345 18.71 11.30 -7.36
C PHE A 345 19.41 11.13 -8.72
N LYS A 346 19.95 12.23 -9.27
CA LYS A 346 20.75 12.18 -10.51
C LYS A 346 21.99 11.29 -10.38
N LYS A 347 22.65 11.31 -9.20
CA LYS A 347 23.77 10.40 -8.91
C LYS A 347 23.30 8.95 -8.78
N GLN A 348 22.17 8.73 -8.13
CA GLN A 348 21.54 7.42 -7.96
C GLN A 348 21.15 6.82 -9.32
N LEU A 349 20.57 7.64 -10.23
CA LEU A 349 20.28 7.24 -11.61
C LEU A 349 21.56 6.85 -12.37
N ALA A 350 22.61 7.66 -12.26
CA ALA A 350 23.89 7.38 -12.89
C ALA A 350 24.55 6.10 -12.34
N ALA A 351 24.39 5.81 -11.06
CA ALA A 351 24.84 4.58 -10.41
C ALA A 351 24.01 3.35 -10.85
N GLY A 352 22.81 3.55 -11.39
CA GLY A 352 21.92 2.49 -11.88
C GLY A 352 21.37 1.62 -10.76
N ILE A 353 20.97 2.22 -9.63
CA ILE A 353 20.23 1.50 -8.59
C ILE A 353 18.80 1.24 -9.04
N PRO A 354 18.11 0.22 -8.51
CA PRO A 354 16.69 0.04 -8.79
C PRO A 354 15.84 1.10 -8.08
N PHE A 355 14.70 1.46 -8.70
CA PHE A 355 13.70 2.37 -8.12
C PHE A 355 12.33 1.70 -8.11
N ALA A 356 11.45 2.14 -7.20
CA ALA A 356 10.01 1.92 -7.27
C ALA A 356 9.31 3.26 -7.03
N VAL A 357 8.04 3.38 -7.46
CA VAL A 357 7.25 4.59 -7.31
C VAL A 357 6.46 4.53 -6.02
N GLY A 358 6.57 5.57 -5.21
CA GLY A 358 5.79 5.80 -4.01
C GLY A 358 5.76 7.29 -3.73
N SER A 359 4.58 7.82 -3.47
CA SER A 359 4.32 9.26 -3.45
C SER A 359 4.39 9.89 -2.06
N ASP A 360 4.18 9.06 -1.02
CA ASP A 360 3.99 9.52 0.36
C ASP A 360 2.74 10.41 0.51
N VAL A 361 1.65 10.01 -0.21
CA VAL A 361 0.35 10.69 -0.13
C VAL A 361 -0.29 10.50 1.24
N GLY A 362 -0.94 11.55 1.69
CA GLY A 362 -1.55 11.70 3.00
C GLY A 362 -1.45 13.16 3.41
N PRO A 363 -0.25 13.75 3.54
CA PRO A 363 -0.08 15.19 3.73
C PRO A 363 -0.67 16.04 2.60
N PHE A 364 -0.75 15.54 1.40
CA PHE A 364 -1.40 16.15 0.23
C PHE A 364 -2.60 15.31 -0.25
N PRO A 365 -3.49 15.85 -1.12
CA PRO A 365 -4.75 15.18 -1.45
C PRO A 365 -4.57 13.83 -2.13
N HIS A 366 -5.23 12.78 -1.62
CA HIS A 366 -5.36 11.49 -2.27
C HIS A 366 -5.98 11.61 -3.67
N GLY A 367 -5.54 10.77 -4.60
CA GLY A 367 -5.93 10.82 -6.01
C GLY A 367 -5.09 11.76 -6.87
N THR A 368 -4.03 12.40 -6.30
CA THR A 368 -3.12 13.28 -7.04
C THR A 368 -1.67 12.76 -7.10
N GLN A 369 -1.42 11.59 -6.57
CA GLN A 369 -0.09 10.99 -6.41
C GLN A 369 0.60 10.60 -7.72
N ALA A 370 -0.11 10.59 -8.86
CA ALA A 370 0.51 10.40 -10.19
C ALA A 370 1.58 11.47 -10.52
N ARG A 371 1.57 12.60 -9.81
CA ARG A 371 2.62 13.61 -9.85
C ARG A 371 4.02 13.04 -9.58
N GLU A 372 4.14 11.97 -8.80
CA GLU A 372 5.41 11.30 -8.52
C GLU A 372 6.07 10.79 -9.81
N LEU A 373 5.29 10.19 -10.70
CA LEU A 373 5.81 9.68 -11.98
C LEU A 373 6.32 10.84 -12.85
N GLU A 374 5.59 11.96 -12.86
CA GLU A 374 6.00 13.16 -13.59
C GLU A 374 7.30 13.74 -13.03
N LEU A 375 7.40 13.90 -11.71
CA LEU A 375 8.61 14.41 -11.05
C LEU A 375 9.84 13.54 -11.30
N MET A 376 9.68 12.21 -11.25
CA MET A 376 10.79 11.31 -11.57
C MET A 376 11.29 11.49 -13.01
N VAL A 377 10.39 11.76 -13.97
CA VAL A 377 10.78 12.08 -15.36
C VAL A 377 11.43 13.47 -15.43
N GLU A 378 10.85 14.47 -14.80
CA GLU A 378 11.37 15.85 -14.75
C GLU A 378 12.81 15.87 -14.20
N TYR A 379 13.08 15.04 -13.19
CA TYR A 379 14.41 14.98 -12.57
C TYR A 379 15.39 14.04 -13.27
N GLY A 380 15.00 13.45 -14.40
CA GLY A 380 15.92 12.82 -15.35
C GLY A 380 15.75 11.33 -15.60
N MET A 381 14.76 10.67 -15.03
CA MET A 381 14.46 9.29 -15.35
C MET A 381 13.67 9.20 -16.67
N LYS A 382 13.91 8.18 -17.47
CA LYS A 382 13.17 8.02 -18.73
C LYS A 382 11.74 7.56 -18.48
N PRO A 383 10.72 8.01 -19.25
CA PRO A 383 9.32 7.62 -19.02
C PRO A 383 9.10 6.11 -18.90
N LEU A 384 9.66 5.30 -19.80
CA LEU A 384 9.56 3.83 -19.71
C LEU A 384 10.16 3.29 -18.41
N ALA A 385 11.29 3.83 -17.98
CA ALA A 385 11.93 3.37 -16.75
C ALA A 385 11.10 3.73 -15.51
N VAL A 386 10.41 4.88 -15.51
CA VAL A 386 9.46 5.25 -14.44
C VAL A 386 8.29 4.29 -14.43
N LEU A 387 7.67 3.98 -15.58
CA LEU A 387 6.57 3.01 -15.65
C LEU A 387 7.01 1.60 -15.23
N GLN A 388 8.25 1.21 -15.52
CA GLN A 388 8.80 -0.06 -15.04
C GLN A 388 9.06 -0.04 -13.53
N ALA A 389 9.50 1.09 -12.98
CA ALA A 389 9.67 1.27 -11.53
C ALA A 389 8.31 1.21 -10.81
N ASP A 390 7.29 1.85 -11.36
CA ASP A 390 5.92 1.80 -10.87
C ASP A 390 5.35 0.38 -10.91
N LEU A 391 5.27 -0.20 -12.10
CA LEU A 391 4.46 -1.38 -12.36
C LEU A 391 5.21 -2.69 -12.07
N LEU A 392 6.48 -2.84 -12.51
CA LEU A 392 7.20 -4.09 -12.32
C LEU A 392 7.83 -4.18 -10.92
N ASN A 393 8.52 -3.12 -10.47
CA ASN A 393 9.11 -3.10 -9.14
C ASN A 393 8.04 -2.89 -8.06
N GLY A 394 6.99 -2.10 -8.34
CA GLY A 394 5.81 -1.99 -7.49
C GLY A 394 5.14 -3.34 -7.26
N ALA A 395 4.83 -4.10 -8.31
CA ALA A 395 4.26 -5.45 -8.20
C ALA A 395 5.15 -6.39 -7.36
N ARG A 396 6.49 -6.25 -7.48
CA ARG A 396 7.43 -7.03 -6.65
C ARG A 396 7.35 -6.65 -5.18
N LEU A 397 7.29 -5.37 -4.85
CA LEU A 397 7.16 -4.90 -3.46
C LEU A 397 5.79 -5.24 -2.85
N MET A 398 4.75 -5.29 -3.68
CA MET A 398 3.43 -5.81 -3.30
C MET A 398 3.42 -7.33 -3.07
N GLY A 399 4.50 -8.05 -3.42
CA GLY A 399 4.51 -9.52 -3.39
C GLY A 399 3.58 -10.15 -4.43
N MET A 400 3.26 -9.43 -5.51
CA MET A 400 2.29 -9.81 -6.55
C MET A 400 2.90 -9.88 -7.95
N SER A 401 4.22 -10.09 -8.07
CA SER A 401 4.88 -10.35 -9.36
C SER A 401 4.19 -11.50 -10.09
N GLY A 402 3.94 -11.33 -11.38
CA GLY A 402 3.21 -12.31 -12.19
C GLY A 402 1.70 -12.30 -12.00
N GLN A 403 1.15 -11.33 -11.25
CA GLN A 403 -0.28 -11.18 -10.99
C GLN A 403 -0.80 -9.78 -11.37
N ILE A 404 0.01 -8.72 -11.17
CA ILE A 404 -0.30 -7.32 -11.50
C ILE A 404 0.92 -6.65 -12.17
N GLY A 405 0.75 -5.43 -12.67
CA GLY A 405 1.82 -4.60 -13.25
C GLY A 405 2.09 -4.86 -14.73
N GLU A 406 1.44 -5.82 -15.36
CA GLU A 406 1.48 -6.09 -16.79
C GLU A 406 0.11 -6.53 -17.31
N LEU A 407 -0.19 -6.23 -18.57
CA LEU A 407 -1.36 -6.78 -19.27
C LEU A 407 -0.95 -8.09 -19.95
N LYS A 408 -1.18 -9.22 -19.28
CA LYS A 408 -0.83 -10.56 -19.76
C LYS A 408 -1.90 -11.60 -19.36
N PRO A 409 -2.08 -12.66 -20.16
CA PRO A 409 -2.94 -13.77 -19.75
C PRO A 409 -2.54 -14.33 -18.38
N GLY A 410 -3.54 -14.54 -17.51
CA GLY A 410 -3.36 -15.02 -16.14
C GLY A 410 -3.14 -13.92 -15.08
N TYR A 411 -2.93 -12.68 -15.48
CA TYR A 411 -2.84 -11.54 -14.58
C TYR A 411 -4.25 -11.04 -14.19
N TYR A 412 -4.37 -10.37 -13.07
CA TYR A 412 -5.60 -9.68 -12.71
C TYR A 412 -5.94 -8.60 -13.75
N ALA A 413 -7.22 -8.46 -14.03
CA ALA A 413 -7.73 -7.40 -14.90
C ALA A 413 -7.82 -6.08 -14.14
N ASP A 414 -6.65 -5.58 -13.74
CA ASP A 414 -6.43 -4.25 -13.17
C ASP A 414 -5.87 -3.39 -14.30
N ILE A 415 -6.75 -2.59 -14.94
CA ILE A 415 -6.49 -1.93 -16.23
C ILE A 415 -6.94 -0.49 -16.17
N ILE A 416 -6.12 0.42 -16.67
CA ILE A 416 -6.47 1.82 -16.87
C ILE A 416 -6.39 2.22 -18.34
N ALA A 417 -7.11 3.29 -18.69
CA ALA A 417 -6.93 3.96 -19.98
C ALA A 417 -6.57 5.42 -19.77
N VAL A 418 -5.55 5.88 -20.50
CA VAL A 418 -5.06 7.25 -20.51
C VAL A 418 -5.18 7.87 -21.89
N PRO A 419 -5.28 9.24 -22.01
CA PRO A 419 -5.65 9.89 -23.29
C PRO A 419 -4.52 9.89 -24.34
N ALA A 420 -3.28 9.58 -23.95
CA ALA A 420 -2.11 9.62 -24.82
C ALA A 420 -1.09 8.57 -24.39
N SER A 421 -0.03 8.37 -25.20
CA SER A 421 1.10 7.53 -24.81
C SER A 421 1.90 8.17 -23.66
N PRO A 422 2.02 7.52 -22.49
CA PRO A 422 2.82 8.06 -21.38
C PRO A 422 4.33 7.98 -21.64
N LEU A 423 4.76 7.35 -22.74
CA LEU A 423 6.14 7.41 -23.19
C LEU A 423 6.48 8.75 -23.85
N ASP A 424 5.49 9.41 -24.44
CA ASP A 424 5.62 10.71 -25.10
C ASP A 424 5.27 11.86 -24.15
N ASP A 425 4.27 11.65 -23.29
CA ASP A 425 3.79 12.61 -22.28
C ASP A 425 3.41 11.85 -21.01
N ILE A 426 4.33 11.80 -20.04
CA ILE A 426 4.11 11.09 -18.78
C ILE A 426 2.92 11.64 -18.01
N THR A 427 2.56 12.93 -18.16
CA THR A 427 1.41 13.53 -17.49
C THR A 427 0.07 12.93 -17.96
N ALA A 428 0.07 12.10 -19.01
CA ALA A 428 -1.11 11.34 -19.40
C ALA A 428 -1.66 10.45 -18.28
N VAL A 429 -0.77 9.95 -17.37
CA VAL A 429 -1.17 9.11 -16.23
C VAL A 429 -1.94 9.87 -15.15
N GLU A 430 -1.93 11.20 -15.14
CA GLU A 430 -2.76 12.04 -14.27
C GLU A 430 -4.21 12.17 -14.78
N ARG A 431 -4.45 11.80 -16.03
CA ARG A 431 -5.72 12.00 -16.73
C ARG A 431 -6.39 10.67 -17.07
N VAL A 432 -6.39 9.73 -16.11
CA VAL A 432 -7.01 8.42 -16.27
C VAL A 432 -8.50 8.57 -16.53
N SER A 433 -8.99 8.07 -17.67
CA SER A 433 -10.39 8.15 -18.09
C SER A 433 -11.21 6.88 -17.82
N PHE A 434 -10.52 5.75 -17.66
CA PHE A 434 -11.13 4.45 -17.38
C PHE A 434 -10.29 3.71 -16.34
N VAL A 435 -10.97 3.03 -15.41
CA VAL A 435 -10.34 2.15 -14.41
C VAL A 435 -11.18 0.88 -14.29
N MET A 436 -10.50 -0.25 -14.44
CA MET A 436 -11.01 -1.58 -14.10
C MET A 436 -10.11 -2.18 -13.01
N LYS A 437 -10.72 -2.77 -11.98
CA LYS A 437 -10.02 -3.52 -10.93
C LYS A 437 -10.66 -4.90 -10.79
N GLY A 438 -9.88 -5.97 -10.96
CA GLY A 438 -10.38 -7.34 -10.88
C GLY A 438 -11.56 -7.60 -11.82
N GLY A 439 -11.49 -7.10 -13.06
CA GLY A 439 -12.56 -7.25 -14.06
C GLY A 439 -13.81 -6.39 -13.83
N VAL A 440 -13.85 -5.60 -12.74
CA VAL A 440 -14.96 -4.69 -12.44
C VAL A 440 -14.60 -3.27 -12.86
N VAL A 441 -15.46 -2.65 -13.68
CA VAL A 441 -15.30 -1.24 -14.07
C VAL A 441 -15.63 -0.34 -12.86
N VAL A 442 -14.67 0.44 -12.40
CA VAL A 442 -14.84 1.39 -11.28
C VAL A 442 -14.92 2.83 -11.73
N LYS A 443 -14.45 3.14 -12.95
CA LYS A 443 -14.52 4.47 -13.58
C LYS A 443 -14.64 4.35 -15.10
N GLY A 444 -15.50 5.14 -15.73
CA GLY A 444 -15.70 5.19 -17.17
C GLY A 444 -16.96 4.47 -17.63
N PRO A 445 -17.10 4.20 -18.95
CA PRO A 445 -18.23 3.47 -19.47
C PRO A 445 -18.27 2.05 -18.90
N SER A 446 -19.39 1.66 -18.30
CA SER A 446 -19.64 0.30 -17.82
C SER A 446 -20.13 -0.60 -18.96
N ALA A 447 -19.93 -1.90 -18.78
CA ALA A 447 -20.63 -2.90 -19.57
C ALA A 447 -22.16 -2.78 -19.30
N ASN A 448 -22.95 -2.43 -20.30
CA ASN A 448 -24.42 -2.39 -20.22
C ASN A 448 -24.99 -3.79 -20.23
#